data_c802c0d3da5558f2db463a8d7b968587
#
_entry.id   c802c0d3da5558f2db463a8d7b968587
#
_cell.length_a   1.000
_cell.length_b   1.000
_cell.length_c   1.000
_cell.angle_alpha   90.00
_cell.angle_beta   90.00
_cell.angle_gamma   90.00
#
_symmetry.space_group_name_H-M   'P 1'
#
loop_
_entity.id
_entity.type
_entity.pdbx_description
1 polymer ?
#
loop_
_entity_poly.entity_id
_entity_poly.type
_entity_poly.pdbx_seq_one_letter_code
_entity_poly.pdbx_strand_id
1 'polypeptide(L)'
;MHAPAQSLPLPMRDGVSPSCVALPHQGEGSIFDFLLQRLPGVAPQEWHQRMAAGDVVDEHGARVTPERPFERGLRLYYYRSLPDEPPLPFKETILYQDEHLLVADKPHFMPVTPSGPYLRQTLLVRLKQRLGLADLVPLHRIDRDTAGLVLFSVQPSTRGAYHSLFRDQHITKHYEAVAPWRAELAFPREHRSRMVESGPFFRMQEV
;
A
#
# COMPACT_ATOMS: atom_id res chain seq x y z
N MET A 1 26.11 -8.72 6.10
CA MET A 1 26.16 -8.05 4.78
C MET A 1 24.72 -7.85 4.33
N HIS A 2 24.22 -6.59 4.32
CA HIS A 2 22.89 -6.29 3.78
C HIS A 2 23.01 -6.29 2.26
N ALA A 3 22.20 -7.11 1.60
CA ALA A 3 22.07 -7.00 0.15
C ALA A 3 21.63 -5.57 -0.20
N PRO A 4 22.21 -4.94 -1.22
CA PRO A 4 21.77 -3.63 -1.66
C PRO A 4 20.29 -3.69 -1.99
N ALA A 5 19.54 -2.66 -1.58
CA ALA A 5 18.15 -2.53 -1.95
C ALA A 5 18.07 -2.63 -3.48
N GLN A 6 17.45 -3.69 -4.01
CA GLN A 6 17.28 -3.85 -5.45
C GLN A 6 16.46 -2.65 -5.93
N SER A 7 17.01 -1.88 -6.84
CA SER A 7 16.28 -0.81 -7.51
C SER A 7 15.05 -1.41 -8.17
N LEU A 8 13.89 -0.78 -8.00
CA LEU A 8 12.67 -1.22 -8.68
C LEU A 8 12.92 -1.21 -10.21
N PRO A 9 12.43 -2.20 -10.96
CA PRO A 9 12.65 -2.29 -12.41
C PRO A 9 11.93 -1.18 -13.19
N LEU A 10 11.00 -0.46 -12.54
CA LEU A 10 10.37 0.75 -13.05
C LEU A 10 10.61 1.90 -12.05
N PRO A 11 10.91 3.12 -12.53
CA PRO A 11 11.07 4.28 -11.67
C PRO A 11 9.76 4.70 -11.00
N MET A 12 9.86 5.45 -9.93
CA MET A 12 8.69 6.10 -9.33
C MET A 12 8.20 7.23 -10.24
N ARG A 13 6.87 7.36 -10.42
CA ARG A 13 6.22 8.45 -11.16
C ARG A 13 5.35 9.26 -10.21
N ASP A 14 5.56 10.56 -10.13
CA ASP A 14 4.79 11.49 -9.28
C ASP A 14 4.64 10.99 -7.83
N GLY A 15 5.71 10.50 -7.22
CA GLY A 15 5.69 9.96 -5.85
C GLY A 15 5.03 8.58 -5.71
N VAL A 16 4.50 8.01 -6.79
CA VAL A 16 3.85 6.70 -6.83
C VAL A 16 4.84 5.65 -7.32
N SER A 17 5.10 4.66 -6.50
CA SER A 17 5.89 3.49 -6.90
C SER A 17 5.07 2.56 -7.81
N PRO A 18 5.72 1.81 -8.72
CA PRO A 18 5.04 0.79 -9.49
C PRO A 18 4.39 -0.25 -8.56
N SER A 19 3.25 -0.75 -8.97
CA SER A 19 2.60 -1.88 -8.31
C SER A 19 3.30 -3.17 -8.72
N CYS A 20 3.29 -4.15 -7.82
CA CYS A 20 3.85 -5.46 -8.07
C CYS A 20 2.78 -6.54 -7.93
N VAL A 21 2.78 -7.51 -8.84
CA VAL A 21 2.00 -8.74 -8.73
C VAL A 21 2.89 -9.94 -9.03
N ALA A 22 2.83 -10.97 -8.18
CA ALA A 22 3.56 -12.21 -8.41
C ALA A 22 2.63 -13.22 -9.10
N LEU A 23 3.15 -13.90 -10.12
CA LEU A 23 2.49 -15.03 -10.74
C LEU A 23 2.55 -16.24 -9.79
N PRO A 24 1.46 -16.98 -9.63
CA PRO A 24 1.44 -18.18 -8.78
C PRO A 24 2.35 -19.29 -9.36
N HIS A 25 2.64 -20.29 -8.51
CA HIS A 25 3.43 -21.45 -8.95
C HIS A 25 2.65 -22.42 -9.86
N GLN A 26 1.36 -22.18 -10.03
CA GLN A 26 0.47 -22.95 -10.92
C GLN A 26 -0.28 -21.97 -11.82
N GLY A 27 -0.32 -22.25 -13.10
CA GLY A 27 -1.02 -21.45 -14.11
C GLY A 27 -0.59 -21.83 -15.51
N GLU A 28 -1.41 -21.49 -16.48
CA GLU A 28 -1.24 -21.76 -17.90
C GLU A 28 -1.67 -20.53 -18.73
N GLY A 29 -1.40 -20.54 -20.03
CA GLY A 29 -1.76 -19.47 -20.93
C GLY A 29 -0.72 -18.35 -21.00
N SER A 30 -1.16 -17.12 -21.13
CA SER A 30 -0.30 -15.95 -21.21
C SER A 30 -0.28 -15.15 -19.89
N ILE A 31 0.74 -14.29 -19.76
CA ILE A 31 0.78 -13.30 -18.65
C ILE A 31 -0.42 -12.35 -18.76
N PHE A 32 -0.85 -12.04 -19.97
CA PHE A 32 -2.01 -11.18 -20.21
C PHE A 32 -3.30 -11.81 -19.65
N ASP A 33 -3.56 -13.09 -19.92
CA ASP A 33 -4.72 -13.81 -19.39
C ASP A 33 -4.72 -13.83 -17.87
N PHE A 34 -3.56 -14.06 -17.26
CA PHE A 34 -3.40 -13.98 -15.80
C PHE A 34 -3.77 -12.60 -15.26
N LEU A 35 -3.30 -11.53 -15.89
CA LEU A 35 -3.60 -10.15 -15.45
C LEU A 35 -5.09 -9.83 -15.54
N LEU A 36 -5.78 -10.28 -16.60
CA LEU A 36 -7.23 -10.11 -16.73
C LEU A 36 -8.01 -10.82 -15.62
N GLN A 37 -7.60 -12.02 -15.28
CA GLN A 37 -8.24 -12.80 -14.19
C GLN A 37 -7.93 -12.20 -12.81
N ARG A 38 -6.69 -11.80 -12.59
CA ARG A 38 -6.22 -11.36 -11.28
C ARG A 38 -6.65 -9.94 -10.94
N LEU A 39 -6.82 -9.10 -11.95
CA LEU A 39 -7.12 -7.67 -11.85
C LEU A 39 -8.32 -7.29 -12.75
N PRO A 40 -9.50 -7.85 -12.48
CA PRO A 40 -10.67 -7.69 -13.36
C PRO A 40 -11.21 -6.26 -13.47
N GLY A 41 -10.75 -5.38 -12.58
CA GLY A 41 -11.09 -3.95 -12.62
C GLY A 41 -10.31 -3.14 -13.66
N VAL A 42 -9.36 -3.75 -14.39
CA VAL A 42 -8.59 -3.09 -15.45
C VAL A 42 -9.03 -3.66 -16.80
N ALA A 43 -9.50 -2.79 -17.69
CA ALA A 43 -9.99 -3.22 -18.99
C ALA A 43 -8.87 -3.85 -19.85
N PRO A 44 -9.19 -4.85 -20.71
CA PRO A 44 -8.19 -5.49 -21.58
C PRO A 44 -7.43 -4.48 -22.45
N GLN A 45 -8.12 -3.48 -22.99
CA GLN A 45 -7.52 -2.43 -23.81
C GLN A 45 -6.47 -1.62 -23.02
N GLU A 46 -6.71 -1.38 -21.75
CA GLU A 46 -5.78 -0.66 -20.90
C GLU A 46 -4.50 -1.48 -20.65
N TRP A 47 -4.60 -2.79 -20.49
CA TRP A 47 -3.44 -3.67 -20.41
C TRP A 47 -2.63 -3.67 -21.72
N HIS A 48 -3.28 -3.75 -22.85
CA HIS A 48 -2.60 -3.64 -24.16
C HIS A 48 -1.85 -2.32 -24.30
N GLN A 49 -2.48 -1.20 -23.92
CA GLN A 49 -1.84 0.11 -23.98
C GLN A 49 -0.61 0.19 -23.06
N ARG A 50 -0.72 -0.30 -21.83
CA ARG A 50 0.39 -0.33 -20.85
C ARG A 50 1.55 -1.19 -21.34
N MET A 51 1.26 -2.37 -21.88
CA MET A 51 2.29 -3.27 -22.43
C MET A 51 2.98 -2.64 -23.64
N ALA A 52 2.23 -2.05 -24.56
CA ALA A 52 2.77 -1.35 -25.73
C ALA A 52 3.65 -0.15 -25.32
N ALA A 53 3.25 0.59 -24.29
CA ALA A 53 4.02 1.71 -23.74
C ALA A 53 5.29 1.26 -22.98
N GLY A 54 5.43 -0.03 -22.66
CA GLY A 54 6.52 -0.55 -21.81
C GLY A 54 6.30 -0.28 -20.32
N ASP A 55 5.07 -0.03 -19.91
CA ASP A 55 4.66 0.24 -18.53
C ASP A 55 4.35 -1.04 -17.74
N VAL A 56 4.60 -2.21 -18.33
CA VAL A 56 4.55 -3.53 -17.69
C VAL A 56 5.88 -4.22 -17.95
N VAL A 57 6.61 -4.51 -16.87
CA VAL A 57 7.91 -5.19 -16.94
C VAL A 57 7.98 -6.30 -15.91
N ASP A 58 8.90 -7.23 -16.11
CA ASP A 58 9.21 -8.23 -15.09
C ASP A 58 10.23 -7.71 -14.06
N GLU A 59 10.60 -8.55 -13.10
CA GLU A 59 11.56 -8.24 -12.05
C GLU A 59 12.99 -7.97 -12.55
N HIS A 60 13.28 -8.31 -13.80
CA HIS A 60 14.55 -8.04 -14.47
C HIS A 60 14.50 -6.78 -15.35
N GLY A 61 13.34 -6.10 -15.42
CA GLY A 61 13.13 -4.92 -16.26
C GLY A 61 12.80 -5.26 -17.71
N ALA A 62 12.62 -6.52 -18.06
CA ALA A 62 12.23 -6.91 -19.40
C ALA A 62 10.75 -6.61 -19.65
N ARG A 63 10.45 -6.03 -20.83
CA ARG A 63 9.07 -5.69 -21.23
C ARG A 63 8.22 -6.94 -21.35
N VAL A 64 6.97 -6.83 -20.90
CA VAL A 64 5.96 -7.88 -21.02
C VAL A 64 5.05 -7.55 -22.19
N THR A 65 4.91 -8.51 -23.11
CA THR A 65 3.95 -8.42 -24.23
C THR A 65 2.72 -9.30 -23.95
N PRO A 66 1.58 -9.07 -24.61
CA PRO A 66 0.38 -9.89 -24.42
C PRO A 66 0.58 -11.39 -24.72
N GLU A 67 1.48 -11.70 -25.66
CA GLU A 67 1.78 -13.06 -26.10
C GLU A 67 2.78 -13.80 -25.19
N ARG A 68 3.42 -13.08 -24.24
CA ARG A 68 4.43 -13.69 -23.37
C ARG A 68 3.79 -14.82 -22.54
N PRO A 69 4.34 -16.05 -22.62
CA PRO A 69 3.83 -17.18 -21.86
C PRO A 69 3.84 -16.94 -20.36
N PHE A 70 2.93 -17.63 -19.66
CA PHE A 70 2.90 -17.62 -18.20
C PHE A 70 4.19 -18.23 -17.63
N GLU A 71 4.85 -17.49 -16.72
CA GLU A 71 6.06 -17.92 -16.01
C GLU A 71 5.80 -18.00 -14.50
N ARG A 72 6.01 -19.18 -13.93
CA ARG A 72 5.72 -19.44 -12.50
C ARG A 72 6.61 -18.62 -11.58
N GLY A 73 6.03 -17.98 -10.58
CA GLY A 73 6.75 -17.20 -9.57
C GLY A 73 7.31 -15.87 -10.06
N LEU A 74 7.19 -15.54 -11.36
CA LEU A 74 7.66 -14.28 -11.92
C LEU A 74 6.93 -13.10 -11.26
N ARG A 75 7.66 -12.03 -10.97
CA ARG A 75 7.08 -10.78 -10.47
C ARG A 75 6.95 -9.78 -11.61
N LEU A 76 5.77 -9.20 -11.72
CA LEU A 76 5.48 -8.15 -12.69
C LEU A 76 5.32 -6.82 -11.98
N TYR A 77 5.84 -5.78 -12.61
CA TYR A 77 5.74 -4.41 -12.15
C TYR A 77 5.01 -3.58 -13.19
N TYR A 78 4.06 -2.75 -12.74
CA TYR A 78 3.25 -1.94 -13.62
C TYR A 78 2.77 -0.66 -12.93
N TYR A 79 2.41 0.36 -13.71
CA TYR A 79 1.79 1.55 -13.16
C TYR A 79 0.28 1.40 -13.12
N ARG A 80 -0.30 1.82 -11.99
CA ARG A 80 -1.74 2.03 -11.88
C ARG A 80 -2.06 3.40 -12.45
N SER A 81 -3.18 3.52 -13.16
CA SER A 81 -3.76 4.80 -13.56
C SER A 81 -5.14 4.95 -12.91
N LEU A 82 -5.40 6.13 -12.42
CA LEU A 82 -6.71 6.57 -11.91
C LEU A 82 -6.91 7.97 -12.46
N PRO A 83 -7.48 8.11 -13.68
CA PRO A 83 -7.63 9.41 -14.33
C PRO A 83 -8.50 10.37 -13.50
N ASP A 84 -9.53 9.86 -12.85
CA ASP A 84 -10.53 10.64 -12.11
C ASP A 84 -10.40 10.46 -10.59
N GLU A 85 -9.18 10.53 -10.06
CA GLU A 85 -8.97 10.43 -8.63
C GLU A 85 -9.60 11.64 -7.90
N PRO A 86 -10.57 11.41 -7.00
CA PRO A 86 -11.25 12.50 -6.33
C PRO A 86 -10.29 13.28 -5.42
N PRO A 87 -10.24 14.62 -5.51
CA PRO A 87 -9.39 15.42 -4.64
C PRO A 87 -9.86 15.30 -3.18
N LEU A 88 -8.91 15.14 -2.27
CA LEU A 88 -9.18 15.19 -0.84
C LEU A 88 -8.89 16.61 -0.32
N PRO A 89 -9.90 17.34 0.22
CA PRO A 89 -9.74 18.71 0.69
C PRO A 89 -8.97 18.80 2.02
N PHE A 90 -8.69 17.69 2.65
CA PHE A 90 -7.99 17.60 3.93
C PHE A 90 -6.48 17.62 3.73
N LYS A 91 -5.76 18.25 4.68
CA LYS A 91 -4.30 18.33 4.67
C LYS A 91 -3.75 17.60 5.89
N GLU A 92 -2.70 16.82 5.65
CA GLU A 92 -1.90 16.22 6.68
C GLU A 92 -0.94 17.24 7.32
N THR A 93 -0.61 17.05 8.59
CA THR A 93 0.36 17.87 9.31
C THR A 93 1.59 17.02 9.66
N ILE A 94 2.78 17.57 9.44
CA ILE A 94 4.02 16.94 9.91
C ILE A 94 4.26 17.42 11.33
N LEU A 95 4.32 16.49 12.28
CA LEU A 95 4.54 16.76 13.69
C LEU A 95 6.01 16.63 14.10
N TYR A 96 6.73 15.73 13.43
CA TYR A 96 8.15 15.49 13.68
C TYR A 96 8.83 14.98 12.41
N GLN A 97 10.08 15.38 12.23
CA GLN A 97 10.93 14.86 11.16
C GLN A 97 12.40 14.97 11.57
N ASP A 98 13.13 13.87 11.40
CA ASP A 98 14.60 13.85 11.48
C ASP A 98 15.15 13.01 10.30
N GLU A 99 16.42 12.62 10.37
CA GLU A 99 17.07 11.81 9.34
C GLU A 99 16.56 10.38 9.23
N HIS A 100 15.85 9.86 10.24
CA HIS A 100 15.40 8.46 10.33
C HIS A 100 13.88 8.31 10.28
N LEU A 101 13.18 9.22 10.95
CA LEU A 101 11.74 9.15 11.17
C LEU A 101 11.01 10.40 10.69
N LEU A 102 9.79 10.19 10.22
CA LEU A 102 8.79 11.23 10.02
C LEU A 102 7.50 10.81 10.70
N VAL A 103 6.91 11.71 11.46
CA VAL A 103 5.60 11.54 12.09
C VAL A 103 4.63 12.53 11.50
N ALA A 104 3.55 12.02 10.94
CA ALA A 104 2.49 12.84 10.37
C ALA A 104 1.16 12.59 11.09
N ASP A 105 0.41 13.65 11.31
CA ASP A 105 -1.00 13.58 11.69
C ASP A 105 -1.84 13.43 10.41
N LYS A 106 -2.48 12.28 10.27
CA LYS A 106 -3.32 11.93 9.14
C LYS A 106 -4.76 12.39 9.39
N PRO A 107 -5.36 13.19 8.53
CA PRO A 107 -6.78 13.52 8.67
C PRO A 107 -7.67 12.31 8.42
N HIS A 108 -8.94 12.40 8.84
CA HIS A 108 -9.98 11.45 8.44
C HIS A 108 -10.09 11.36 6.91
N PHE A 109 -10.57 10.24 6.41
CA PHE A 109 -10.88 9.95 5.00
C PHE A 109 -9.70 9.92 4.04
N MET A 110 -8.47 10.06 4.52
CA MET A 110 -7.24 9.93 3.74
C MET A 110 -6.63 8.53 3.95
N PRO A 111 -6.40 7.74 2.87
CA PRO A 111 -5.65 6.50 2.99
C PRO A 111 -4.17 6.76 3.30
N VAL A 112 -3.53 5.85 4.03
CA VAL A 112 -2.07 5.94 4.28
C VAL A 112 -1.28 5.64 3.01
N THR A 113 -1.66 4.59 2.30
CA THR A 113 -0.98 4.10 1.08
C THR A 113 -1.96 3.95 -0.08
N PRO A 114 -1.47 3.92 -1.33
CA PRO A 114 -2.31 3.69 -2.50
C PRO A 114 -3.22 2.47 -2.37
N SER A 115 -4.54 2.71 -2.38
CA SER A 115 -5.56 1.66 -2.25
C SER A 115 -6.90 2.11 -2.83
N GLY A 116 -7.68 1.16 -3.40
CA GLY A 116 -8.98 1.45 -4.00
C GLY A 116 -8.91 2.57 -5.04
N PRO A 117 -9.79 3.59 -4.95
CA PRO A 117 -9.83 4.71 -5.89
C PRO A 117 -8.78 5.80 -5.60
N TYR A 118 -7.85 5.56 -4.68
CA TYR A 118 -6.82 6.53 -4.29
C TYR A 118 -5.43 6.03 -4.66
N LEU A 119 -4.69 6.87 -5.37
CA LEU A 119 -3.31 6.63 -5.79
C LEU A 119 -2.40 7.78 -5.32
N ARG A 120 -2.66 8.99 -5.81
CA ARG A 120 -1.91 10.22 -5.49
C ARG A 120 -2.42 10.88 -4.21
N GLN A 121 -3.73 10.81 -3.96
CA GLN A 121 -4.38 11.39 -2.78
C GLN A 121 -4.24 10.48 -1.54
N THR A 122 -3.03 10.03 -1.26
CA THR A 122 -2.69 9.22 -0.08
C THR A 122 -1.61 9.92 0.74
N LEU A 123 -1.60 9.66 2.05
CA LEU A 123 -0.63 10.30 2.95
C LEU A 123 0.81 10.08 2.47
N LEU A 124 1.16 8.84 2.13
CA LEU A 124 2.50 8.48 1.66
C LEU A 124 2.90 9.27 0.41
N VAL A 125 2.06 9.29 -0.61
CA VAL A 125 2.40 9.91 -1.90
C VAL A 125 2.50 11.43 -1.76
N ARG A 126 1.57 12.05 -1.03
CA ARG A 126 1.62 13.49 -0.74
C ARG A 126 2.90 13.88 0.00
N LEU A 127 3.28 13.11 1.03
CA LEU A 127 4.51 13.36 1.77
C LEU A 127 5.77 13.17 0.90
N LYS A 128 5.82 12.11 0.09
CA LYS A 128 6.92 11.90 -0.87
C LYS A 128 7.08 13.08 -1.82
N GLN A 129 5.99 13.54 -2.42
CA GLN A 129 6.01 14.68 -3.35
C GLN A 129 6.43 15.98 -2.65
N ARG A 130 5.81 16.27 -1.49
CA ARG A 130 6.06 17.53 -0.77
C ARG A 130 7.47 17.65 -0.23
N LEU A 131 8.08 16.54 0.21
CA LEU A 131 9.38 16.51 0.88
C LEU A 131 10.52 16.03 -0.01
N GLY A 132 10.23 15.51 -1.19
CA GLY A 132 11.27 14.91 -2.06
C GLY A 132 11.85 13.60 -1.51
N LEU A 133 11.17 12.93 -0.57
CA LEU A 133 11.64 11.73 0.11
C LEU A 133 11.19 10.45 -0.65
N ALA A 134 11.95 10.06 -1.67
CA ALA A 134 11.62 8.91 -2.51
C ALA A 134 11.55 7.59 -1.72
N ASP A 135 12.43 7.42 -0.74
CA ASP A 135 12.54 6.20 0.07
C ASP A 135 11.60 6.14 1.28
N LEU A 136 10.75 7.16 1.46
CA LEU A 136 9.78 7.20 2.56
C LEU A 136 8.85 5.99 2.51
N VAL A 137 8.70 5.28 3.64
CA VAL A 137 7.79 4.13 3.80
C VAL A 137 7.07 4.21 5.11
N PRO A 138 5.75 3.92 5.16
CA PRO A 138 5.04 3.84 6.43
C PRO A 138 5.52 2.64 7.25
N LEU A 139 5.70 2.83 8.54
CA LEU A 139 6.03 1.78 9.51
C LEU A 139 4.80 1.01 9.97
N HIS A 140 3.65 1.63 9.87
CA HIS A 140 2.33 1.05 10.12
C HIS A 140 1.27 1.81 9.31
N ARG A 141 0.05 1.34 9.38
CA ARG A 141 -1.08 2.04 8.78
C ARG A 141 -2.26 2.07 9.74
N ILE A 142 -3.11 3.06 9.56
CA ILE A 142 -4.44 3.18 10.14
C ILE A 142 -5.44 3.28 9.00
N ASP A 143 -6.68 2.99 9.25
CA ASP A 143 -7.71 2.98 8.22
C ASP A 143 -7.97 4.38 7.64
N ARG A 144 -8.58 4.41 6.46
CA ARG A 144 -8.93 5.66 5.78
C ARG A 144 -9.72 6.59 6.67
N ASP A 145 -10.70 6.05 7.39
CA ASP A 145 -11.64 6.82 8.21
C ASP A 145 -11.08 7.17 9.60
N THR A 146 -9.96 6.55 10.00
CA THR A 146 -9.25 6.85 11.25
C THR A 146 -8.30 8.01 11.04
N ALA A 147 -8.36 9.04 11.88
CA ALA A 147 -7.37 10.11 11.96
C ALA A 147 -6.28 9.78 12.98
N GLY A 148 -5.15 10.48 12.92
CA GLY A 148 -4.10 10.42 13.93
C GLY A 148 -2.72 10.05 13.38
N LEU A 149 -1.85 9.65 14.28
CA LEU A 149 -0.41 9.53 14.03
C LEU A 149 -0.07 8.37 13.10
N VAL A 150 0.73 8.68 12.09
CA VAL A 150 1.38 7.67 11.22
C VAL A 150 2.88 7.94 11.19
N LEU A 151 3.65 6.90 11.49
CA LEU A 151 5.10 6.93 11.49
C LEU A 151 5.63 6.38 10.18
N PHE A 152 6.67 7.05 9.66
CA PHE A 152 7.36 6.66 8.44
C PHE A 152 8.86 6.52 8.70
N SER A 153 9.48 5.54 8.07
CA SER A 153 10.95 5.47 7.95
C SER A 153 11.41 6.30 6.76
N VAL A 154 12.37 7.16 7.00
CA VAL A 154 12.99 8.01 5.98
C VAL A 154 14.10 7.24 5.23
N GLN A 155 14.89 6.45 5.97
CA GLN A 155 16.05 5.74 5.43
C GLN A 155 15.84 4.22 5.32
N PRO A 156 16.24 3.60 4.18
CA PRO A 156 16.18 2.15 4.03
C PRO A 156 17.01 1.38 5.07
N SER A 157 18.15 1.92 5.50
CA SER A 157 19.09 1.28 6.42
C SER A 157 18.53 1.03 7.83
N THR A 158 17.65 1.92 8.30
CA THR A 158 17.06 1.83 9.65
C THR A 158 15.66 1.22 9.65
N ARG A 159 15.05 1.07 8.49
CA ARG A 159 13.67 0.61 8.31
C ARG A 159 13.37 -0.72 9.01
N GLY A 160 14.28 -1.70 8.88
CA GLY A 160 14.10 -3.02 9.49
C GLY A 160 14.01 -2.95 11.02
N ALA A 161 14.83 -2.11 11.66
CA ALA A 161 14.81 -1.93 13.11
C ALA A 161 13.47 -1.34 13.59
N TYR A 162 12.96 -0.32 12.90
CA TYR A 162 11.67 0.27 13.25
C TYR A 162 10.50 -0.70 12.99
N HIS A 163 10.49 -1.43 11.88
CA HIS A 163 9.45 -2.43 11.62
C HIS A 163 9.42 -3.52 12.69
N SER A 164 10.58 -3.93 13.23
CA SER A 164 10.63 -4.94 14.28
C SER A 164 9.91 -4.48 15.57
N LEU A 165 9.95 -3.19 15.91
CA LEU A 165 9.22 -2.68 17.08
C LEU A 165 7.71 -2.89 16.96
N PHE A 166 7.16 -2.75 15.76
CA PHE A 166 5.73 -3.00 15.51
C PHE A 166 5.41 -4.50 15.48
N ARG A 167 6.24 -5.31 14.79
CA ARG A 167 6.08 -6.75 14.71
C ARG A 167 6.16 -7.40 16.09
N ASP A 168 7.11 -6.97 16.91
CA ASP A 168 7.41 -7.54 18.22
C ASP A 168 6.58 -6.87 19.34
N GLN A 169 5.59 -6.03 18.95
CA GLN A 169 4.65 -5.34 19.85
C GLN A 169 5.30 -4.45 20.94
N HIS A 170 6.45 -3.86 20.63
CA HIS A 170 7.14 -2.92 21.52
C HIS A 170 6.59 -1.49 21.43
N ILE A 171 5.51 -1.28 20.67
CA ILE A 171 4.82 0.00 20.51
C ILE A 171 3.52 -0.01 21.30
N THR A 172 3.33 0.97 22.15
CA THR A 172 2.04 1.22 22.82
C THR A 172 1.21 2.18 21.96
N LYS A 173 -0.05 1.83 21.72
CA LYS A 173 -0.98 2.63 20.94
C LYS A 173 -2.20 2.97 21.77
N HIS A 174 -2.56 4.25 21.77
CA HIS A 174 -3.79 4.75 22.40
C HIS A 174 -4.73 5.27 21.32
N TYR A 175 -5.99 4.91 21.41
CA TYR A 175 -7.04 5.34 20.50
C TYR A 175 -8.23 5.90 21.28
N GLU A 176 -8.87 6.90 20.68
CA GLU A 176 -10.16 7.39 21.13
C GLU A 176 -11.20 7.08 20.05
N ALA A 177 -12.40 6.70 20.45
CA ALA A 177 -13.50 6.40 19.56
C ALA A 177 -14.79 6.99 20.07
N VAL A 178 -15.61 7.50 19.16
CA VAL A 178 -16.97 7.96 19.45
C VAL A 178 -17.95 6.91 18.96
N ALA A 179 -18.84 6.46 19.85
CA ALA A 179 -19.86 5.48 19.54
C ALA A 179 -21.20 5.86 20.17
N PRO A 180 -22.34 5.36 19.67
CA PRO A 180 -23.62 5.55 20.31
C PRO A 180 -23.59 4.99 21.74
N TRP A 181 -24.08 5.80 22.69
CA TRP A 181 -24.16 5.39 24.08
C TRP A 181 -25.19 4.24 24.24
N ARG A 182 -24.79 3.23 25.02
CA ARG A 182 -25.65 2.13 25.44
C ARG A 182 -25.59 1.98 26.95
N ALA A 183 -26.70 2.29 27.61
CA ALA A 183 -26.79 2.30 29.07
C ALA A 183 -26.57 0.89 29.68
N GLU A 184 -26.86 -0.15 28.93
CA GLU A 184 -26.68 -1.54 29.36
C GLU A 184 -25.21 -2.02 29.39
N LEU A 185 -24.28 -1.23 28.83
CA LEU A 185 -22.86 -1.58 28.81
C LEU A 185 -22.12 -0.90 29.96
N ALA A 186 -21.54 -1.71 30.83
CA ALA A 186 -20.64 -1.21 31.88
C ALA A 186 -19.24 -0.93 31.32
N PHE A 187 -18.62 0.17 31.76
CA PHE A 187 -17.26 0.55 31.43
C PHE A 187 -16.45 0.81 32.72
N PRO A 188 -15.12 0.55 32.74
CA PRO A 188 -14.32 0.01 31.63
C PRO A 188 -14.68 -1.45 31.32
N ARG A 189 -14.53 -1.85 30.04
CA ARG A 189 -14.86 -3.18 29.56
C ARG A 189 -13.68 -3.78 28.82
N GLU A 190 -13.37 -5.05 29.11
CA GLU A 190 -12.44 -5.84 28.31
C GLU A 190 -13.26 -6.66 27.29
N HIS A 191 -12.82 -6.63 26.04
CA HIS A 191 -13.36 -7.45 24.96
C HIS A 191 -12.21 -8.23 24.31
N ARG A 192 -12.33 -9.54 24.25
CA ARG A 192 -11.35 -10.43 23.63
C ARG A 192 -12.05 -11.29 22.59
N SER A 193 -11.54 -11.22 21.39
CA SER A 193 -12.06 -12.01 20.28
C SER A 193 -10.95 -12.45 19.35
N ARG A 194 -11.25 -13.41 18.51
CA ARG A 194 -10.38 -13.85 17.42
C ARG A 194 -10.92 -13.32 16.11
N MET A 195 -10.06 -12.67 15.32
CA MET A 195 -10.36 -12.26 13.96
C MET A 195 -9.94 -13.36 12.98
N VAL A 196 -10.85 -13.78 12.12
CA VAL A 196 -10.59 -14.75 11.05
C VAL A 196 -10.99 -14.17 9.70
N GLU A 197 -10.35 -14.64 8.63
CA GLU A 197 -10.76 -14.27 7.27
C GLU A 197 -12.17 -14.79 6.99
N SER A 198 -13.02 -13.93 6.42
CA SER A 198 -14.37 -14.30 6.05
C SER A 198 -14.66 -14.01 4.59
N GLY A 199 -14.97 -15.07 3.81
CA GLY A 199 -15.53 -15.09 2.47
C GLY A 199 -14.91 -14.08 1.47
N PRO A 200 -15.49 -12.90 1.27
CA PRO A 200 -14.98 -11.95 0.30
C PRO A 200 -13.61 -11.39 0.67
N PHE A 201 -12.77 -11.24 -0.34
CA PHE A 201 -11.42 -10.68 -0.25
C PHE A 201 -11.32 -9.44 0.67
N PHE A 202 -10.38 -9.42 1.59
CA PHE A 202 -10.12 -8.37 2.59
C PHE A 202 -11.22 -8.18 3.67
N ARG A 203 -12.10 -9.13 3.88
CA ARG A 203 -13.00 -9.07 5.04
C ARG A 203 -12.51 -9.97 6.15
N MET A 204 -12.59 -9.44 7.36
CA MET A 204 -12.36 -10.19 8.60
C MET A 204 -13.68 -10.26 9.35
N GLN A 205 -13.88 -11.34 10.08
CA GLN A 205 -15.01 -11.50 11.01
C GLN A 205 -14.49 -11.91 12.39
N GLU A 206 -15.24 -11.53 13.38
CA GLU A 206 -15.00 -11.89 14.76
C GLU A 206 -15.64 -13.26 15.08
N VAL A 207 -14.89 -14.11 15.80
CA VAL A 207 -15.33 -15.42 16.29
C VAL A 207 -14.90 -15.64 17.72
#